data_a89c84fcc76485a8cdc6ea8caf178642
#
_entry.id   a89c84fcc76485a8cdc6ea8caf178642
#
_cell.length_a   1.000
_cell.length_b   1.000
_cell.length_c   1.000
_cell.angle_alpha   90.00
_cell.angle_beta   90.00
_cell.angle_gamma   90.00
#
_symmetry.space_group_name_H-M   'P 1'
#
loop_
_entity.id
_entity.type
_entity.pdbx_description
1 polymer ?
#
loop_
_entity_poly.entity_id
_entity_poly.type
_entity_poly.pdbx_seq_one_letter_code
_entity_poly.pdbx_strand_id
1 'polypeptide(L)'
;MCNKRQYLANDFTASNELYSDDTAIYINSVESISSEENLASFSSHHDFYNDISMSNGGVDGAYIQTSVYGGDLGTWTHAWFVWKGTGKASGNTYEVPCHVAYQWGDDGKVVQTWFFSDQSNHLKELAAAGVEL
;
A
#
# COMPACT_ATOMS: atom_id res chain seq x y z
N MET A 1 -4.66 -6.46 -5.84
CA MET A 1 -3.36 -5.90 -5.43
C MET A 1 -3.07 -4.67 -6.25
N CYS A 2 -2.76 -3.58 -5.60
CA CYS A 2 -2.26 -2.43 -6.33
C CYS A 2 -0.93 -2.85 -6.99
N ASN A 3 -0.94 -2.96 -8.30
CA ASN A 3 0.25 -3.34 -9.03
C ASN A 3 1.31 -2.24 -8.84
N LYS A 4 2.55 -2.62 -8.55
CA LYS A 4 3.68 -1.69 -8.42
C LYS A 4 3.70 -0.66 -9.56
N ARG A 5 3.50 -1.10 -10.80
CA ARG A 5 3.47 -0.20 -11.97
C ARG A 5 2.37 0.84 -11.88
N GLN A 6 1.19 0.43 -11.45
CA GLN A 6 0.03 1.33 -11.33
C GLN A 6 0.26 2.37 -10.23
N TYR A 7 0.76 1.94 -9.09
CA TYR A 7 1.11 2.84 -8.01
C TYR A 7 2.19 3.85 -8.43
N LEU A 8 3.28 3.39 -9.04
CA LEU A 8 4.36 4.28 -9.48
C LEU A 8 3.94 5.22 -10.61
N ALA A 9 2.99 4.81 -11.44
CA ALA A 9 2.41 5.66 -12.49
C ALA A 9 1.26 6.54 -12.00
N ASN A 10 0.83 6.40 -10.74
CA ASN A 10 -0.36 7.04 -10.18
C ASN A 10 -1.64 6.76 -11.01
N ASP A 11 -1.76 5.53 -11.49
CA ASP A 11 -2.91 5.06 -12.27
C ASP A 11 -3.47 3.77 -11.65
N PHE A 12 -4.62 3.87 -11.01
CA PHE A 12 -5.25 2.78 -10.26
C PHE A 12 -6.44 2.15 -10.99
N THR A 13 -6.61 2.40 -12.29
CA THR A 13 -7.77 1.94 -13.07
C THR A 13 -7.94 0.42 -12.96
N ALA A 14 -6.89 -0.36 -13.17
CA ALA A 14 -6.98 -1.81 -13.08
C ALA A 14 -7.07 -2.32 -11.63
N SER A 15 -6.55 -1.57 -10.65
CA SER A 15 -6.69 -1.93 -9.23
C SER A 15 -8.15 -1.88 -8.78
N ASN A 16 -8.94 -0.96 -9.31
CA ASN A 16 -10.36 -0.85 -8.98
C ASN A 16 -11.16 -2.11 -9.38
N GLU A 17 -10.68 -2.87 -10.36
CA GLU A 17 -11.32 -4.13 -10.78
C GLU A 17 -11.11 -5.26 -9.77
N LEU A 18 -10.06 -5.19 -8.94
CA LEU A 18 -9.73 -6.19 -7.92
C LEU A 18 -10.45 -5.94 -6.60
N TYR A 19 -10.87 -4.70 -6.35
CA TYR A 19 -11.58 -4.34 -5.13
C TYR A 19 -13.08 -4.25 -5.39
N SER A 20 -13.86 -4.52 -4.36
CA SER A 20 -15.30 -4.29 -4.32
C SER A 20 -15.64 -3.24 -3.27
N ASP A 21 -16.89 -2.78 -3.23
CA ASP A 21 -17.37 -1.86 -2.20
C ASP A 21 -17.30 -2.48 -0.80
N ASP A 22 -17.31 -3.82 -0.73
CA ASP A 22 -17.25 -4.58 0.53
C ASP A 22 -15.82 -4.89 0.99
N THR A 23 -14.80 -4.55 0.19
CA THR A 23 -13.42 -4.80 0.58
C THR A 23 -13.03 -3.96 1.79
N ALA A 24 -12.61 -4.61 2.87
CA ALA A 24 -12.14 -3.97 4.08
C ALA A 24 -10.62 -3.79 4.03
N ILE A 25 -10.13 -2.59 4.26
CA ILE A 25 -8.71 -2.28 4.21
C ILE A 25 -8.25 -1.73 5.55
N TYR A 26 -7.26 -2.38 6.12
CA TYR A 26 -6.68 -2.04 7.41
C TYR A 26 -5.25 -1.55 7.22
N ILE A 27 -4.98 -0.31 7.58
CA ILE A 27 -3.65 0.30 7.49
C ILE A 27 -3.19 0.65 8.89
N ASN A 28 -2.29 -0.16 9.45
CA ASN A 28 -1.78 -0.01 10.83
C ASN A 28 -2.89 0.15 11.89
N SER A 29 -4.08 -0.43 11.65
CA SER A 29 -5.26 -0.22 12.46
C SER A 29 -6.15 -1.45 12.45
N VAL A 30 -6.98 -1.60 13.46
CA VAL A 30 -8.07 -2.57 13.51
C VAL A 30 -9.39 -2.00 12.98
N GLU A 31 -9.39 -0.72 12.61
CA GLU A 31 -10.50 -0.06 11.93
C GLU A 31 -10.24 -0.02 10.43
N SER A 32 -11.24 -0.43 9.65
CA SER A 32 -11.12 -0.49 8.19
C SER A 32 -11.48 0.83 7.53
N ILE A 33 -10.87 1.05 6.38
CA ILE A 33 -11.25 2.10 5.43
C ILE A 33 -11.77 1.45 4.14
N SER A 34 -12.44 2.24 3.30
CA SER A 34 -12.91 1.78 2.00
C SER A 34 -11.77 1.69 0.98
N SER A 35 -12.00 0.93 -0.10
CA SER A 35 -11.06 0.88 -1.23
C SER A 35 -10.86 2.26 -1.88
N GLU A 36 -11.91 3.07 -1.94
CA GLU A 36 -11.83 4.44 -2.47
C GLU A 36 -10.91 5.32 -1.61
N GLU A 37 -11.08 5.30 -0.29
CA GLU A 37 -10.21 6.02 0.65
C GLU A 37 -8.76 5.55 0.56
N ASN A 38 -8.55 4.25 0.42
CA ASN A 38 -7.22 3.66 0.28
C ASN A 38 -6.52 4.14 -1.00
N LEU A 39 -7.22 4.11 -2.13
CA LEU A 39 -6.66 4.55 -3.41
C LEU A 39 -6.37 6.06 -3.40
N ALA A 40 -7.22 6.86 -2.78
CA ALA A 40 -6.99 8.28 -2.59
C ALA A 40 -5.73 8.54 -1.75
N SER A 41 -5.53 7.76 -0.68
CA SER A 41 -4.33 7.82 0.15
C SER A 41 -3.07 7.49 -0.64
N PHE A 42 -3.09 6.41 -1.43
CA PHE A 42 -1.95 6.02 -2.26
C PHE A 42 -1.64 7.05 -3.35
N SER A 43 -2.66 7.61 -3.97
CA SER A 43 -2.49 8.68 -4.96
C SER A 43 -1.85 9.92 -4.34
N SER A 44 -2.22 10.27 -3.11
CA SER A 44 -1.68 11.42 -2.41
C SER A 44 -0.17 11.35 -2.17
N HIS A 45 0.43 10.15 -2.15
CA HIS A 45 1.88 10.01 -2.04
C HIS A 45 2.61 10.76 -3.15
N HIS A 46 2.04 10.82 -4.35
CA HIS A 46 2.62 11.56 -5.49
C HIS A 46 2.55 13.07 -5.34
N ASP A 47 1.67 13.57 -4.45
CA ASP A 47 1.60 14.99 -4.11
C ASP A 47 2.73 15.39 -3.15
N PHE A 48 3.17 14.48 -2.28
CA PHE A 48 4.14 14.74 -1.22
C PHE A 48 5.56 14.25 -1.52
N TYR A 49 5.73 13.32 -2.46
CA TYR A 49 7.02 12.68 -2.72
C TYR A 49 7.39 12.65 -4.20
N ASN A 50 8.71 12.77 -4.45
CA ASN A 50 9.35 12.50 -5.73
C ASN A 50 10.13 11.19 -5.65
N ASP A 51 10.48 10.64 -6.80
CA ASP A 51 11.39 9.49 -6.92
C ASP A 51 10.93 8.27 -6.11
N ILE A 52 9.61 8.01 -6.13
CA ILE A 52 9.02 6.87 -5.42
C ILE A 52 9.48 5.58 -6.08
N SER A 53 9.99 4.67 -5.27
CA SER A 53 10.39 3.32 -5.71
C SER A 53 10.04 2.27 -4.66
N MET A 54 9.99 1.02 -5.11
CA MET A 54 9.77 -0.15 -4.26
C MET A 54 10.81 -1.21 -4.59
N SER A 55 11.49 -1.73 -3.58
CA SER A 55 12.51 -2.76 -3.72
C SER A 55 12.42 -3.79 -2.60
N ASN A 56 13.06 -4.93 -2.80
CA ASN A 56 13.23 -5.93 -1.76
C ASN A 56 14.72 -6.12 -1.49
N GLY A 57 15.24 -5.40 -0.47
CA GLY A 57 16.62 -5.55 -0.02
C GLY A 57 17.67 -5.29 -1.12
N GLY A 58 17.42 -4.35 -2.04
CA GLY A 58 18.30 -4.04 -3.16
C GLY A 58 17.94 -4.74 -4.47
N VAL A 59 16.97 -5.67 -4.44
CA VAL A 59 16.38 -6.26 -5.63
C VAL A 59 15.15 -5.45 -6.02
N ASP A 60 15.03 -5.08 -7.27
CA ASP A 60 13.86 -4.34 -7.74
C ASP A 60 12.60 -5.20 -7.64
N GLY A 61 11.60 -4.69 -6.92
CA GLY A 61 10.31 -5.35 -6.74
C GLY A 61 9.95 -5.65 -5.30
N ALA A 62 9.12 -6.64 -5.11
CA ALA A 62 8.64 -7.10 -3.82
C ALA A 62 8.87 -8.62 -3.68
N TYR A 63 9.12 -9.07 -2.48
CA TYR A 63 9.00 -10.49 -2.16
C TYR A 63 7.53 -10.83 -1.99
N ILE A 64 7.02 -11.78 -2.79
CA ILE A 64 5.60 -12.13 -2.82
C ILE A 64 5.44 -13.61 -2.54
N GLN A 65 4.53 -13.95 -1.63
CA GLN A 65 4.17 -15.32 -1.30
C GLN A 65 2.65 -15.46 -1.27
N THR A 66 2.13 -16.47 -1.95
CA THR A 66 0.72 -16.86 -1.86
C THR A 66 0.60 -18.19 -1.10
N SER A 67 -0.28 -18.21 -0.11
CA SER A 67 -0.56 -19.39 0.70
C SER A 67 -2.03 -19.73 0.64
N VAL A 68 -2.32 -21.02 0.49
CA VAL A 68 -3.69 -21.56 0.51
C VAL A 68 -3.93 -22.24 1.84
N TYR A 69 -4.83 -21.66 2.63
CA TYR A 69 -5.26 -22.23 3.91
C TYR A 69 -6.59 -22.95 3.72
N GLY A 70 -6.88 -23.93 4.56
CA GLY A 70 -8.17 -24.62 4.54
C GLY A 70 -9.28 -23.81 5.22
N GLY A 71 -10.55 -24.13 4.88
CA GLY A 71 -11.72 -23.57 5.53
C GLY A 71 -11.88 -22.06 5.30
N ASP A 72 -12.31 -21.36 6.35
CA ASP A 72 -12.64 -19.92 6.29
C ASP A 72 -11.43 -19.01 6.12
N LEU A 73 -10.21 -19.51 6.31
CA LEU A 73 -8.99 -18.71 6.12
C LEU A 73 -8.71 -18.39 4.65
N GLY A 74 -9.10 -19.28 3.73
CA GLY A 74 -8.99 -19.06 2.29
C GLY A 74 -7.57 -18.91 1.76
N THR A 75 -7.43 -18.12 0.72
CA THR A 75 -6.15 -17.86 0.03
C THR A 75 -5.66 -16.46 0.34
N TRP A 76 -4.41 -16.34 0.74
CA TRP A 76 -3.76 -15.09 1.08
C TRP A 76 -2.50 -14.88 0.25
N THR A 77 -2.30 -13.63 -0.20
CA THR A 77 -1.03 -13.19 -0.80
C THR A 77 -0.37 -12.18 0.12
N HIS A 78 0.89 -12.40 0.42
CA HIS A 78 1.73 -11.51 1.22
C HIS A 78 2.80 -10.89 0.33
N ALA A 79 3.07 -9.59 0.54
CA ALA A 79 4.18 -8.90 -0.10
C ALA A 79 5.00 -8.14 0.94
N TRP A 80 6.32 -8.26 0.85
CA TRP A 80 7.28 -7.52 1.66
C TRP A 80 8.15 -6.69 0.72
N PHE A 81 8.27 -5.42 1.00
CA PHE A 81 9.06 -4.52 0.16
C PHE A 81 9.59 -3.34 0.97
N VAL A 82 10.57 -2.62 0.42
CA VAL A 82 11.01 -1.34 0.95
C VAL A 82 10.48 -0.24 0.03
N TRP A 83 9.66 0.63 0.60
CA TRP A 83 9.20 1.84 -0.07
C TRP A 83 10.23 2.95 0.12
N LYS A 84 10.53 3.68 -0.95
CA LYS A 84 11.45 4.80 -0.92
C LYS A 84 10.85 5.99 -1.65
N GLY A 85 10.99 7.16 -1.06
CA GLY A 85 10.55 8.41 -1.66
C GLY A 85 11.31 9.60 -1.10
N THR A 86 11.39 10.66 -1.87
CA THR A 86 12.00 11.93 -1.45
C THR A 86 10.90 12.95 -1.23
N GLY A 87 10.80 13.48 -0.01
CA GLY A 87 9.80 14.48 0.35
C GLY A 87 9.99 15.78 -0.43
N LYS A 88 8.92 16.26 -1.04
CA LYS A 88 8.94 17.54 -1.78
C LYS A 88 9.14 18.73 -0.86
N ALA A 89 8.58 18.69 0.35
CA ALA A 89 8.67 19.79 1.31
C ALA A 89 10.01 19.82 2.04
N SER A 90 10.49 18.65 2.53
CA SER A 90 11.71 18.57 3.33
C SER A 90 12.98 18.34 2.51
N GLY A 91 12.88 17.72 1.33
CA GLY A 91 14.02 17.24 0.56
C GLY A 91 14.65 15.96 1.12
N ASN A 92 14.11 15.41 2.20
CA ASN A 92 14.62 14.18 2.81
C ASN A 92 14.18 12.95 2.03
N THR A 93 15.08 11.97 1.92
CA THR A 93 14.77 10.66 1.36
C THR A 93 14.50 9.69 2.49
N TYR A 94 13.37 8.99 2.39
CA TYR A 94 12.91 8.01 3.36
C TYR A 94 12.90 6.62 2.76
N GLU A 95 13.29 5.64 3.55
CA GLU A 95 13.17 4.21 3.23
C GLU A 95 12.32 3.55 4.31
N VAL A 96 11.24 2.90 3.92
CA VAL A 96 10.26 2.34 4.84
C VAL A 96 9.98 0.88 4.50
N PRO A 97 10.30 -0.06 5.41
CA PRO A 97 9.90 -1.45 5.22
C PRO A 97 8.39 -1.58 5.32
N CYS A 98 7.80 -2.30 4.37
CA CYS A 98 6.36 -2.50 4.29
C CYS A 98 6.02 -3.97 4.18
N HIS A 99 4.88 -4.34 4.79
CA HIS A 99 4.25 -5.64 4.62
C HIS A 99 2.77 -5.44 4.32
N VAL A 100 2.27 -6.16 3.34
CA VAL A 100 0.85 -6.17 3.00
C VAL A 100 0.36 -7.60 2.82
N ALA A 101 -0.84 -7.88 3.32
CA ALA A 101 -1.52 -9.16 3.17
C ALA A 101 -2.89 -8.95 2.52
N TYR A 102 -3.19 -9.76 1.51
CA TYR A 102 -4.47 -9.73 0.79
C TYR A 102 -5.17 -11.08 0.92
N GLN A 103 -6.43 -11.07 1.32
CA GLN A 103 -7.29 -12.26 1.25
C GLN A 103 -8.11 -12.21 -0.03
N TRP A 104 -8.10 -13.32 -0.78
CA TRP A 104 -8.84 -13.46 -2.02
C TRP A 104 -10.20 -14.13 -1.78
N GLY A 105 -11.25 -13.60 -2.40
CA GLY A 105 -12.55 -14.22 -2.47
C GLY A 105 -12.67 -15.21 -3.63
N ASP A 106 -13.75 -15.98 -3.65
CA ASP A 106 -14.03 -16.97 -4.69
C ASP A 106 -14.26 -16.34 -6.07
N ASP A 107 -14.65 -15.05 -6.11
CA ASP A 107 -14.84 -14.27 -7.32
C ASP A 107 -13.54 -13.67 -7.90
N GLY A 108 -12.40 -13.95 -7.28
CA GLY A 108 -11.10 -13.39 -7.68
C GLY A 108 -10.86 -11.97 -7.23
N LYS A 109 -11.74 -11.41 -6.41
CA LYS A 109 -11.58 -10.08 -5.82
C LYS A 109 -11.00 -10.14 -4.42
N VAL A 110 -10.42 -9.03 -3.97
CA VAL A 110 -9.85 -8.90 -2.63
C VAL A 110 -10.98 -8.72 -1.62
N VAL A 111 -11.03 -9.57 -0.60
CA VAL A 111 -11.97 -9.50 0.52
C VAL A 111 -11.52 -8.51 1.57
N GLN A 112 -10.24 -8.58 1.93
CA GLN A 112 -9.63 -7.68 2.91
C GLN A 112 -8.14 -7.53 2.65
N THR A 113 -7.60 -6.43 3.12
CA THR A 113 -6.18 -6.09 3.03
C THR A 113 -5.69 -5.61 4.38
N TRP A 114 -4.52 -6.09 4.79
CA TRP A 114 -3.81 -5.65 5.98
C TRP A 114 -2.47 -5.09 5.57
N PHE A 115 -2.23 -3.81 5.86
CA PHE A 115 -1.01 -3.10 5.53
C PHE A 115 -0.30 -2.63 6.80
N PHE A 116 0.99 -2.92 6.88
CA PHE A 116 1.85 -2.55 8.01
C PHE A 116 3.09 -1.82 7.53
N SER A 117 3.33 -0.64 8.09
CA SER A 117 4.56 0.11 7.90
C SER A 117 4.71 1.15 9.00
N ASP A 118 5.92 1.64 9.20
CA ASP A 118 6.17 2.77 10.10
C ASP A 118 5.79 4.07 9.40
N GLN A 119 4.79 4.77 9.92
CA GLN A 119 4.27 6.02 9.35
C GLN A 119 4.96 7.27 9.93
N SER A 120 5.92 7.14 10.83
CA SER A 120 6.51 8.30 11.51
C SER A 120 7.19 9.28 10.54
N ASN A 121 7.90 8.77 9.54
CA ASN A 121 8.52 9.61 8.51
C ASN A 121 7.48 10.30 7.62
N HIS A 122 6.41 9.60 7.29
CA HIS A 122 5.31 10.19 6.51
C HIS A 122 4.66 11.36 7.26
N LEU A 123 4.39 11.17 8.56
CA LEU A 123 3.84 12.24 9.41
C LEU A 123 4.77 13.46 9.47
N LYS A 124 6.08 13.25 9.54
CA LYS A 124 7.07 14.35 9.49
C LYS A 124 7.02 15.11 8.18
N GLU A 125 6.90 14.40 7.05
CA GLU A 125 6.81 15.03 5.74
C GLU A 125 5.51 15.80 5.57
N LEU A 126 4.38 15.26 6.02
CA LEU A 126 3.10 15.96 6.02
C LEU A 126 3.17 17.25 6.84
N ALA A 127 3.78 17.20 8.02
CA ALA A 127 3.98 18.38 8.86
C ALA A 127 4.87 19.43 8.16
N ALA A 128 5.94 19.00 7.50
CA ALA A 128 6.82 19.88 6.72
C ALA A 128 6.08 20.53 5.54
N ALA A 129 5.10 19.83 4.96
CA ALA A 129 4.24 20.34 3.90
C ALA A 129 3.11 21.26 4.39
N GLY A 130 2.99 21.47 5.71
CA GLY A 130 1.96 22.31 6.31
C GLY A 130 0.61 21.64 6.49
N VAL A 131 0.54 20.32 6.42
CA VAL A 131 -0.68 19.55 6.69
C VAL A 131 -0.89 19.49 8.20
N GLU A 132 -2.09 19.83 8.66
CA GLU A 132 -2.49 19.65 10.05
C GLU A 132 -2.79 18.18 10.32
N LEU A 133 -2.24 17.66 11.41
CA LEU A 133 -2.37 16.27 11.80
C LEU A 133 -3.35 16.09 12.96
#